data_fa3eefa6d3aae9c7eaa41f9b426cacb8
#
_entry.id   fa3eefa6d3aae9c7eaa41f9b426cacb8
#
_cell.length_a   1.000
_cell.length_b   1.000
_cell.length_c   1.000
_cell.angle_alpha   90.00
_cell.angle_beta   90.00
_cell.angle_gamma   90.00
#
_symmetry.space_group_name_H-M   'P 1'
#
loop_
_entity.id
_entity.type
_entity.pdbx_description
1 polymer ?
#
loop_
_entity_poly.entity_id
_entity_poly.type
_entity_poly.pdbx_seq_one_letter_code
_entity_poly.pdbx_strand_id
1 'polypeptide(L)'
;MAKIVILNGTSSSGKTSLARAIQRLAEGPVLRVSMDDFLEMMPPRFANDDEAFSFRLVPDAAPAEVEIGTGSYGGALMRGMRASVAALADQDLDLVVDDVMLGAGDQAHYREVLAGHAVAFVAVRCALETAEQRERERGDRDIGMARWQFSRVHAGRDYDLEVSTDDVSPDDGARLILGAIGM
;
A
#
# COMPACT_ATOMS: atom_id res chain seq x y z
N MET A 1 10.06 8.07 19.85
CA MET A 1 9.78 6.76 19.14
C MET A 1 8.55 6.98 18.29
N ALA A 2 8.73 6.97 16.99
CA ALA A 2 7.67 7.22 16.02
C ALA A 2 6.62 6.09 16.00
N LYS A 3 5.37 6.44 15.69
CA LYS A 3 4.28 5.49 15.42
C LYS A 3 4.06 5.43 13.91
N ILE A 4 4.05 4.22 13.37
CA ILE A 4 3.98 3.99 11.94
C ILE A 4 2.82 3.04 11.64
N VAL A 5 1.89 3.48 10.78
CA VAL A 5 0.82 2.65 10.24
C VAL A 5 1.18 2.27 8.82
N ILE A 6 1.26 0.97 8.54
CA ILE A 6 1.48 0.46 7.18
C ILE A 6 0.17 -0.14 6.68
N LEU A 7 -0.46 0.56 5.73
CA LEU A 7 -1.67 0.11 5.05
C LEU A 7 -1.27 -0.77 3.88
N ASN A 8 -1.76 -2.01 3.85
CA ASN A 8 -1.59 -2.92 2.73
C ASN A 8 -2.94 -3.39 2.19
N GLY A 9 -3.07 -3.43 0.89
CA GLY A 9 -4.29 -3.87 0.21
C GLY A 9 -4.16 -3.74 -1.30
N THR A 10 -5.08 -4.34 -2.03
CA THR A 10 -5.07 -4.28 -3.50
C THR A 10 -5.24 -2.84 -4.03
N SER A 11 -4.89 -2.61 -5.27
CA SER A 11 -5.28 -1.39 -5.99
C SER A 11 -6.77 -1.14 -5.81
N SER A 12 -7.17 0.11 -5.67
CA SER A 12 -8.56 0.53 -5.49
C SER A 12 -9.27 0.02 -4.23
N SER A 13 -8.55 -0.58 -3.26
CA SER A 13 -9.14 -0.99 -1.97
C SER A 13 -9.47 0.16 -1.02
N GLY A 14 -9.12 1.41 -1.35
CA GLY A 14 -9.43 2.58 -0.51
C GLY A 14 -8.32 3.01 0.44
N LYS A 15 -7.11 2.44 0.36
CA LYS A 15 -5.94 2.78 1.20
C LYS A 15 -5.64 4.28 1.23
N THR A 16 -5.58 4.91 0.06
CA THR A 16 -5.25 6.35 -0.05
C THR A 16 -6.28 7.24 0.64
N SER A 17 -7.58 6.91 0.53
CA SER A 17 -8.65 7.62 1.23
C SER A 17 -8.51 7.45 2.75
N LEU A 18 -8.19 6.22 3.18
CA LEU A 18 -7.97 5.89 4.59
C LEU A 18 -6.73 6.61 5.14
N ALA A 19 -5.61 6.62 4.40
CA ALA A 19 -4.39 7.34 4.78
C ALA A 19 -4.63 8.84 4.95
N ARG A 20 -5.38 9.47 4.04
CA ARG A 20 -5.77 10.88 4.14
C ARG A 20 -6.70 11.15 5.32
N ALA A 21 -7.59 10.20 5.64
CA ALA A 21 -8.45 10.31 6.82
C ALA A 21 -7.64 10.22 8.12
N ILE A 22 -6.65 9.32 8.19
CA ILE A 22 -5.71 9.23 9.31
C ILE A 22 -4.98 10.57 9.50
N GLN A 23 -4.42 11.15 8.44
CA GLN A 23 -3.74 12.46 8.52
C GLN A 23 -4.64 13.58 9.05
N ARG A 24 -5.92 13.57 8.69
CA ARG A 24 -6.88 14.60 9.09
C ARG A 24 -7.38 14.45 10.52
N LEU A 25 -7.49 13.22 11.02
CA LEU A 25 -8.12 12.89 12.29
C LEU A 25 -7.14 12.62 13.43
N ALA A 26 -5.87 12.40 13.13
CA ALA A 26 -4.83 12.23 14.14
C ALA A 26 -4.69 13.50 14.98
N GLU A 27 -4.39 13.35 16.28
CA GLU A 27 -4.17 14.47 17.19
C GLU A 27 -2.88 15.26 16.88
N GLY A 28 -1.87 14.59 16.36
CA GLY A 28 -0.59 15.15 15.96
C GLY A 28 -0.34 15.12 14.46
N PRO A 29 0.78 15.69 14.00
CA PRO A 29 1.16 15.65 12.58
C PRO A 29 1.56 14.23 12.16
N VAL A 30 0.87 13.67 11.18
CA VAL A 30 1.18 12.37 10.55
C VAL A 30 1.56 12.60 9.11
N LEU A 31 2.74 12.17 8.69
CA LEU A 31 3.18 12.22 7.29
C LEU A 31 2.64 11.02 6.53
N ARG A 32 2.18 11.24 5.28
CA ARG A 32 1.82 10.15 4.37
C ARG A 32 2.99 9.86 3.44
N VAL A 33 3.39 8.61 3.40
CA VAL A 33 4.30 8.07 2.37
C VAL A 33 3.50 7.11 1.49
N SER A 34 3.56 7.27 0.19
CA SER A 34 2.82 6.43 -0.75
C SER A 34 3.76 5.76 -1.74
N MET A 35 3.52 4.48 -2.01
CA MET A 35 4.21 3.76 -3.08
C MET A 35 4.07 4.49 -4.43
N ASP A 36 2.88 5.01 -4.74
CA ASP A 36 2.64 5.74 -5.99
C ASP A 36 3.55 6.96 -6.13
N ASP A 37 3.81 7.71 -5.04
CA ASP A 37 4.71 8.88 -5.06
C ASP A 37 6.15 8.46 -5.46
N PHE A 38 6.60 7.27 -5.04
CA PHE A 38 7.91 6.74 -5.43
C PHE A 38 7.92 6.21 -6.87
N LEU A 39 6.84 5.60 -7.33
CA LEU A 39 6.71 5.19 -8.72
C LEU A 39 6.77 6.39 -9.67
N GLU A 40 6.17 7.52 -9.31
CA GLU A 40 6.19 8.77 -10.09
C GLU A 40 7.59 9.42 -10.14
N MET A 41 8.52 9.06 -9.24
CA MET A 41 9.91 9.52 -9.32
C MET A 41 10.68 8.90 -10.49
N MET A 42 10.20 7.78 -11.05
CA MET A 42 10.90 7.11 -12.15
C MET A 42 10.83 7.91 -13.44
N PRO A 43 11.91 7.92 -14.23
CA PRO A 43 11.84 8.47 -15.57
C PRO A 43 10.79 7.75 -16.43
N PRO A 44 10.02 8.48 -17.29
CA PRO A 44 8.92 7.89 -18.07
C PRO A 44 9.33 6.67 -18.93
N ARG A 45 10.59 6.57 -19.33
CA ARG A 45 11.11 5.43 -20.11
C ARG A 45 11.08 4.09 -19.34
N PHE A 46 10.96 4.13 -18.02
CA PHE A 46 10.83 2.95 -17.16
C PHE A 46 9.38 2.63 -16.78
N ALA A 47 8.43 3.41 -17.29
CA ALA A 47 7.02 3.05 -17.18
C ALA A 47 6.77 1.79 -18.03
N ASN A 48 6.25 0.72 -17.42
CA ASN A 48 6.03 -0.59 -18.03
C ASN A 48 7.32 -1.21 -18.64
N ASP A 49 8.35 -1.31 -17.83
CA ASP A 49 9.67 -1.84 -18.19
C ASP A 49 10.06 -3.01 -17.27
N ASP A 50 10.66 -4.08 -17.83
CA ASP A 50 11.00 -5.28 -17.08
C ASP A 50 12.11 -5.09 -16.04
N GLU A 51 12.95 -4.08 -16.19
CA GLU A 51 13.94 -3.74 -15.17
C GLU A 51 13.32 -2.99 -13.98
N ALA A 52 12.19 -2.31 -14.20
CA ALA A 52 11.46 -1.55 -13.17
C ALA A 52 10.15 -2.27 -12.79
N PHE A 53 9.03 -1.84 -13.33
CA PHE A 53 7.74 -2.48 -13.15
C PHE A 53 7.10 -2.74 -14.50
N SER A 54 6.73 -3.97 -14.77
CA SER A 54 6.01 -4.34 -15.98
C SER A 54 4.56 -4.73 -15.68
N PHE A 55 3.65 -4.33 -16.58
CA PHE A 55 2.22 -4.59 -16.50
C PHE A 55 1.80 -5.37 -17.73
N ARG A 56 1.43 -6.63 -17.56
CA ARG A 56 1.14 -7.54 -18.69
C ARG A 56 -0.21 -8.20 -18.52
N LEU A 57 -1.02 -8.14 -19.57
CA LEU A 57 -2.25 -8.92 -19.63
C LEU A 57 -1.92 -10.41 -19.50
N VAL A 58 -2.59 -11.09 -18.57
CA VAL A 58 -2.50 -12.53 -18.43
C VAL A 58 -3.26 -13.18 -19.60
N PRO A 59 -2.60 -13.98 -20.46
CA PRO A 59 -3.27 -14.63 -21.60
C PRO A 59 -4.46 -15.46 -21.12
N ASP A 60 -5.56 -15.38 -21.87
CA ASP A 60 -6.78 -16.18 -21.67
C ASP A 60 -7.50 -16.00 -20.32
N ALA A 61 -7.07 -15.03 -19.50
CA ALA A 61 -7.79 -14.71 -18.26
C ALA A 61 -9.15 -14.05 -18.56
N ALA A 62 -10.22 -14.64 -18.04
CA ALA A 62 -11.58 -14.15 -18.19
C ALA A 62 -12.31 -14.20 -16.83
N PRO A 63 -12.58 -13.05 -16.19
CA PRO A 63 -12.25 -11.67 -16.62
C PRO A 63 -10.75 -11.36 -16.70
N ALA A 64 -10.39 -10.28 -17.40
CA ALA A 64 -9.01 -9.89 -17.62
C ALA A 64 -8.23 -9.69 -16.30
N GLU A 65 -6.98 -10.11 -16.30
CA GLU A 65 -6.02 -9.85 -15.21
C GLU A 65 -4.76 -9.18 -15.79
N VAL A 66 -4.18 -8.27 -15.02
CA VAL A 66 -2.89 -7.63 -15.33
C VAL A 66 -1.87 -8.05 -14.31
N GLU A 67 -0.92 -8.86 -14.72
CA GLU A 67 0.23 -9.27 -13.93
C GLU A 67 1.20 -8.10 -13.74
N ILE A 68 1.73 -7.97 -12.52
CA ILE A 68 2.74 -6.98 -12.18
C ILE A 68 4.07 -7.69 -11.97
N GLY A 69 5.02 -7.42 -12.86
CA GLY A 69 6.41 -7.83 -12.71
C GLY A 69 7.22 -6.75 -12.00
N THR A 70 8.19 -7.16 -11.18
CA THR A 70 9.11 -6.24 -10.51
C THR A 70 10.54 -6.64 -10.85
N GLY A 71 11.24 -5.78 -11.58
CA GLY A 71 12.64 -5.96 -11.92
C GLY A 71 13.61 -5.46 -10.83
N SER A 72 14.89 -5.53 -11.13
CA SER A 72 15.95 -5.18 -10.17
C SER A 72 15.90 -3.72 -9.74
N TYR A 73 15.64 -2.81 -10.69
CA TYR A 73 15.51 -1.37 -10.45
C TYR A 73 14.24 -1.05 -9.64
N GLY A 74 13.10 -1.65 -10.01
CA GLY A 74 11.85 -1.51 -9.23
C GLY A 74 12.00 -2.01 -7.79
N GLY A 75 12.63 -3.18 -7.61
CA GLY A 75 12.95 -3.70 -6.29
C GLY A 75 13.87 -2.78 -5.47
N ALA A 76 14.86 -2.15 -6.12
CA ALA A 76 15.73 -1.17 -5.46
C ALA A 76 14.95 0.07 -5.03
N LEU A 77 14.03 0.57 -5.88
CA LEU A 77 13.16 1.70 -5.56
C LEU A 77 12.28 1.40 -4.32
N MET A 78 11.68 0.22 -4.25
CA MET A 78 10.84 -0.17 -3.10
C MET A 78 11.65 -0.33 -1.81
N ARG A 79 12.88 -0.83 -1.89
CA ARG A 79 13.79 -0.83 -0.72
C ARG A 79 14.15 0.59 -0.31
N GLY A 80 14.39 1.49 -1.27
CA GLY A 80 14.64 2.91 -1.03
C GLY A 80 13.46 3.60 -0.35
N MET A 81 12.23 3.30 -0.77
CA MET A 81 11.01 3.80 -0.10
C MET A 81 10.99 3.40 1.38
N ARG A 82 11.19 2.11 1.67
CA ARG A 82 11.19 1.62 3.06
C ARG A 82 12.31 2.23 3.90
N ALA A 83 13.49 2.41 3.32
CA ALA A 83 14.59 3.12 3.97
C ALA A 83 14.26 4.60 4.24
N SER A 84 13.53 5.26 3.33
CA SER A 84 13.06 6.63 3.52
C SER A 84 12.03 6.72 4.65
N VAL A 85 11.12 5.75 4.76
CA VAL A 85 10.19 5.63 5.89
C VAL A 85 10.97 5.52 7.20
N ALA A 86 12.00 4.67 7.26
CA ALA A 86 12.85 4.53 8.45
C ALA A 86 13.58 5.83 8.79
N ALA A 87 14.17 6.51 7.81
CA ALA A 87 14.86 7.78 8.02
C ALA A 87 13.93 8.89 8.57
N LEU A 88 12.66 8.91 8.16
CA LEU A 88 11.67 9.83 8.70
C LEU A 88 11.29 9.43 10.14
N ALA A 89 11.08 8.14 10.39
CA ALA A 89 10.77 7.63 11.72
C ALA A 89 11.88 7.90 12.74
N ASP A 90 13.15 7.82 12.32
CA ASP A 90 14.33 8.15 13.14
C ASP A 90 14.39 9.63 13.56
N GLN A 91 13.60 10.50 12.94
CA GLN A 91 13.39 11.89 13.35
C GLN A 91 12.15 12.04 14.27
N ASP A 92 11.64 10.94 14.83
CA ASP A 92 10.43 10.89 15.66
C ASP A 92 9.17 11.42 14.95
N LEU A 93 9.09 11.27 13.63
CA LEU A 93 7.92 11.65 12.83
C LEU A 93 6.95 10.48 12.72
N ASP A 94 5.70 10.68 13.07
CA ASP A 94 4.63 9.69 12.90
C ASP A 94 4.23 9.57 11.44
N LEU A 95 3.96 8.34 10.97
CA LEU A 95 3.79 8.03 9.55
C LEU A 95 2.58 7.14 9.28
N VAL A 96 1.91 7.40 8.16
CA VAL A 96 1.04 6.44 7.49
C VAL A 96 1.62 6.10 6.13
N VAL A 97 1.84 4.83 5.87
CA VAL A 97 2.41 4.31 4.61
C VAL A 97 1.30 3.63 3.81
N ASP A 98 1.10 4.07 2.57
CA ASP A 98 0.16 3.49 1.60
C ASP A 98 0.95 2.61 0.62
N ASP A 99 0.92 1.29 0.82
CA ASP A 99 1.73 0.33 0.06
C ASP A 99 0.86 -0.80 -0.52
N VAL A 100 1.39 -1.47 -1.53
CA VAL A 100 0.88 -2.73 -2.09
C VAL A 100 2.01 -3.76 -2.01
N MET A 101 2.09 -4.46 -0.89
CA MET A 101 3.14 -5.46 -0.67
C MET A 101 2.84 -6.73 -1.47
N LEU A 102 3.54 -6.96 -2.57
CA LEU A 102 3.43 -8.17 -3.40
C LEU A 102 4.63 -9.12 -3.20
N GLY A 103 5.78 -8.60 -2.85
CA GLY A 103 6.99 -9.39 -2.59
C GLY A 103 6.92 -10.17 -1.27
N ALA A 104 7.31 -11.43 -1.27
CA ALA A 104 7.27 -12.29 -0.08
C ALA A 104 8.07 -11.72 1.12
N GLY A 105 9.13 -10.94 0.85
CA GLY A 105 9.98 -10.32 1.88
C GLY A 105 9.60 -8.90 2.29
N ASP A 106 8.57 -8.30 1.70
CA ASP A 106 8.27 -6.87 1.90
C ASP A 106 7.96 -6.52 3.35
N GLN A 107 7.09 -7.31 3.99
CA GLN A 107 6.74 -7.10 5.40
C GLN A 107 7.93 -7.34 6.34
N ALA A 108 8.74 -8.37 6.05
CA ALA A 108 9.95 -8.65 6.84
C ALA A 108 10.95 -7.50 6.75
N HIS A 109 11.13 -6.93 5.56
CA HIS A 109 12.00 -5.77 5.37
C HIS A 109 11.49 -4.51 6.12
N TYR A 110 10.17 -4.27 6.14
CA TYR A 110 9.62 -3.21 7.01
C TYR A 110 9.91 -3.46 8.48
N ARG A 111 9.73 -4.70 8.98
CA ARG A 111 10.03 -5.06 10.38
C ARG A 111 11.51 -4.86 10.72
N GLU A 112 12.40 -5.14 9.75
CA GLU A 112 13.84 -4.95 9.90
C GLU A 112 14.21 -3.47 9.98
N VAL A 113 13.81 -2.67 8.98
CA VAL A 113 14.25 -1.25 8.90
C VAL A 113 13.55 -0.35 9.91
N LEU A 114 12.41 -0.77 10.45
CA LEU A 114 11.66 -0.03 11.47
C LEU A 114 11.82 -0.62 12.88
N ALA A 115 12.80 -1.52 13.08
CA ALA A 115 13.07 -2.05 14.40
C ALA A 115 13.40 -0.91 15.38
N GLY A 116 12.66 -0.83 16.49
CA GLY A 116 12.79 0.27 17.47
C GLY A 116 11.70 1.33 17.40
N HIS A 117 10.80 1.26 16.42
CA HIS A 117 9.60 2.09 16.34
C HIS A 117 8.32 1.29 16.64
N ALA A 118 7.21 1.99 16.88
CA ALA A 118 5.90 1.36 17.04
C ALA A 118 5.24 1.20 15.66
N VAL A 119 5.23 -0.01 15.12
CA VAL A 119 4.71 -0.31 13.76
C VAL A 119 3.44 -1.15 13.86
N ALA A 120 2.39 -0.70 13.18
CA ALA A 120 1.17 -1.46 13.00
C ALA A 120 0.93 -1.76 11.52
N PHE A 121 0.77 -3.03 11.18
CA PHE A 121 0.39 -3.48 9.85
C PHE A 121 -1.13 -3.61 9.78
N VAL A 122 -1.75 -2.91 8.84
CA VAL A 122 -3.20 -2.87 8.65
C VAL A 122 -3.57 -3.46 7.29
N ALA A 123 -4.37 -4.53 7.29
CA ALA A 123 -4.99 -5.03 6.08
C ALA A 123 -6.16 -4.13 5.69
N VAL A 124 -6.11 -3.54 4.50
CA VAL A 124 -7.22 -2.79 3.92
C VAL A 124 -7.91 -3.67 2.89
N ARG A 125 -9.09 -4.15 3.25
CA ARG A 125 -9.87 -5.09 2.45
C ARG A 125 -11.10 -4.43 1.83
N CYS A 126 -11.56 -4.99 0.74
CA CYS A 126 -12.90 -4.78 0.14
C CYS A 126 -13.26 -6.04 -0.66
N ALA A 127 -14.50 -6.16 -1.09
CA ALA A 127 -14.89 -7.19 -2.04
C ALA A 127 -14.15 -6.99 -3.38
N LEU A 128 -13.91 -8.07 -4.11
CA LEU A 128 -13.25 -7.99 -5.43
C LEU A 128 -14.06 -7.11 -6.39
N GLU A 129 -15.37 -7.29 -6.40
CA GLU A 129 -16.30 -6.52 -7.23
C GLU A 129 -16.20 -5.02 -6.95
N THR A 130 -16.06 -4.64 -5.66
CA THR A 130 -15.86 -3.25 -5.25
C THR A 130 -14.53 -2.69 -5.76
N ALA A 131 -13.43 -3.46 -5.63
CA ALA A 131 -12.12 -3.04 -6.13
C ALA A 131 -12.13 -2.83 -7.64
N GLU A 132 -12.74 -3.77 -8.39
CA GLU A 132 -12.87 -3.68 -9.84
C GLU A 132 -13.78 -2.53 -10.31
N GLN A 133 -14.87 -2.28 -9.59
CA GLN A 133 -15.73 -1.14 -9.89
C GLN A 133 -14.96 0.17 -9.72
N ARG A 134 -14.27 0.33 -8.57
CA ARG A 134 -13.46 1.52 -8.28
C ARG A 134 -12.29 1.68 -9.26
N GLU A 135 -11.69 0.58 -9.71
CA GLU A 135 -10.64 0.57 -10.73
C GLU A 135 -11.15 1.14 -12.06
N ARG A 136 -12.34 0.69 -12.50
CA ARG A 136 -12.99 1.22 -13.71
C ARG A 136 -13.37 2.71 -13.59
N GLU A 137 -13.87 3.12 -12.42
CA GLU A 137 -14.28 4.51 -12.17
C GLU A 137 -13.10 5.48 -12.15
N ARG A 138 -11.93 5.03 -11.66
CA ARG A 138 -10.71 5.85 -11.65
C ARG A 138 -10.18 6.13 -13.06
N GLY A 139 -10.15 5.13 -13.92
CA GLY A 139 -9.74 5.26 -15.32
C GLY A 139 -8.25 5.59 -15.56
N ASP A 140 -7.43 5.57 -14.51
CA ASP A 140 -6.00 5.91 -14.53
C ASP A 140 -5.09 4.67 -14.42
N ARG A 141 -5.68 3.48 -14.45
CA ARG A 141 -4.96 2.20 -14.30
C ARG A 141 -5.47 1.16 -15.30
N ASP A 142 -4.61 0.16 -15.57
CA ASP A 142 -4.99 -0.98 -16.41
C ASP A 142 -6.05 -1.82 -15.70
N ILE A 143 -7.17 -2.07 -16.38
CA ILE A 143 -8.27 -2.89 -15.89
C ILE A 143 -7.80 -4.34 -15.69
N GLY A 144 -8.00 -4.89 -14.50
CA GLY A 144 -7.59 -6.25 -14.12
C GLY A 144 -6.38 -6.31 -13.18
N MET A 145 -5.78 -5.18 -12.87
CA MET A 145 -4.70 -5.09 -11.88
C MET A 145 -5.21 -5.42 -10.48
N ALA A 146 -6.36 -4.86 -10.07
CA ALA A 146 -6.97 -5.15 -8.78
C ALA A 146 -7.28 -6.64 -8.64
N ARG A 147 -7.81 -7.30 -9.67
CA ARG A 147 -8.10 -8.73 -9.69
C ARG A 147 -6.83 -9.56 -9.48
N TRP A 148 -5.78 -9.28 -10.22
CA TRP A 148 -4.52 -10.00 -10.11
C TRP A 148 -3.88 -9.87 -8.73
N GLN A 149 -3.92 -8.68 -8.12
CA GLN A 149 -3.41 -8.41 -6.79
C GLN A 149 -4.24 -9.07 -5.68
N PHE A 150 -5.55 -9.22 -5.87
CA PHE A 150 -6.53 -9.54 -4.83
C PHE A 150 -6.17 -10.78 -4.00
N SER A 151 -5.80 -11.88 -4.65
CA SER A 151 -5.41 -13.12 -3.97
C SER A 151 -3.96 -13.10 -3.44
N ARG A 152 -3.15 -12.14 -3.88
CA ARG A 152 -1.70 -12.11 -3.65
C ARG A 152 -1.28 -11.13 -2.56
N VAL A 153 -1.94 -9.97 -2.50
CA VAL A 153 -1.52 -8.86 -1.64
C VAL A 153 -1.54 -9.18 -0.15
N HIS A 154 -2.39 -10.09 0.28
CA HIS A 154 -2.52 -10.50 1.68
C HIS A 154 -1.91 -11.88 1.96
N ALA A 155 -1.45 -12.60 0.94
CA ALA A 155 -0.94 -13.97 1.10
C ALA A 155 0.34 -14.01 1.96
N GLY A 156 0.32 -14.81 3.03
CA GLY A 156 1.47 -15.02 3.91
C GLY A 156 1.89 -13.80 4.74
N ARG A 157 0.96 -12.88 5.03
CA ARG A 157 1.20 -11.68 5.83
C ARG A 157 0.40 -11.69 7.12
N ASP A 158 1.01 -11.16 8.16
CA ASP A 158 0.38 -10.97 9.47
C ASP A 158 -0.02 -9.50 9.63
N TYR A 159 -1.20 -9.28 10.20
CA TYR A 159 -1.74 -7.95 10.43
C TYR A 159 -2.14 -7.76 11.89
N ASP A 160 -1.91 -6.55 12.39
CA ASP A 160 -2.34 -6.14 13.73
C ASP A 160 -3.81 -5.73 13.72
N LEU A 161 -4.32 -5.24 12.57
CA LEU A 161 -5.69 -4.82 12.37
C LEU A 161 -6.14 -5.07 10.93
N GLU A 162 -7.43 -5.35 10.74
CA GLU A 162 -8.07 -5.42 9.43
C GLU A 162 -9.21 -4.40 9.35
N VAL A 163 -9.30 -3.68 8.23
CA VAL A 163 -10.36 -2.71 7.93
C VAL A 163 -11.01 -3.05 6.60
N SER A 164 -12.33 -3.27 6.59
CA SER A 164 -13.12 -3.45 5.37
C SER A 164 -13.69 -2.11 4.92
N THR A 165 -13.29 -1.64 3.74
CA THR A 165 -13.78 -0.38 3.17
C THR A 165 -15.12 -0.51 2.45
N ASP A 166 -15.72 -1.69 2.48
CA ASP A 166 -17.12 -1.89 2.09
C ASP A 166 -18.07 -1.56 3.26
N ASP A 167 -17.60 -1.79 4.49
CA ASP A 167 -18.42 -1.72 5.69
C ASP A 167 -18.28 -0.42 6.46
N VAL A 168 -17.14 0.28 6.30
CA VAL A 168 -16.86 1.51 7.04
C VAL A 168 -16.44 2.65 6.14
N SER A 169 -16.81 3.87 6.54
CA SER A 169 -16.30 5.08 5.89
C SER A 169 -14.78 5.24 6.12
N PRO A 170 -14.06 5.99 5.27
CA PRO A 170 -12.64 6.29 5.52
C PRO A 170 -12.39 6.92 6.89
N ASP A 171 -13.31 7.76 7.38
CA ASP A 171 -13.19 8.41 8.68
C ASP A 171 -13.37 7.43 9.84
N ASP A 172 -14.32 6.52 9.75
CA ASP A 172 -14.55 5.51 10.78
C ASP A 172 -13.41 4.49 10.81
N GLY A 173 -12.94 4.06 9.64
CA GLY A 173 -11.75 3.22 9.54
C GLY A 173 -10.50 3.89 10.12
N ALA A 174 -10.31 5.17 9.86
CA ALA A 174 -9.20 5.94 10.44
C ALA A 174 -9.31 6.02 11.97
N ARG A 175 -10.51 6.29 12.53
CA ARG A 175 -10.72 6.30 14.00
C ARG A 175 -10.42 4.95 14.63
N LEU A 176 -10.81 3.84 13.99
CA LEU A 176 -10.48 2.49 14.47
C LEU A 176 -8.96 2.29 14.54
N ILE A 177 -8.24 2.68 13.48
CA ILE A 177 -6.78 2.54 13.43
C ILE A 177 -6.13 3.42 14.49
N LEU A 178 -6.44 4.72 14.53
CA LEU A 178 -5.87 5.68 15.47
C LEU A 178 -6.09 5.25 16.92
N GLY A 179 -7.30 4.78 17.24
CA GLY A 179 -7.62 4.27 18.58
C GLY A 179 -6.82 3.01 18.95
N ALA A 180 -6.57 2.12 17.98
CA ALA A 180 -5.83 0.88 18.21
C ALA A 180 -4.33 1.12 18.47
N ILE A 181 -3.74 2.15 17.85
CA ILE A 181 -2.30 2.45 17.94
C ILE A 181 -1.99 3.64 18.85
N GLY A 182 -3.02 4.31 19.38
CA GLY A 182 -2.88 5.46 20.30
C GLY A 182 -2.26 6.70 19.64
N MET A 183 -2.67 7.00 18.39
CA MET A 183 -2.27 8.21 17.64
C MET A 183 -3.33 9.28 17.69
#